data_fbb6bc00d6ac30b1b4cab783f7686a9f
#
_entry.id   fbb6bc00d6ac30b1b4cab783f7686a9f
#
_cell.length_a   1.000
_cell.length_b   1.000
_cell.length_c   1.000
_cell.angle_alpha   90.00
_cell.angle_beta   90.00
_cell.angle_gamma   90.00
#
_symmetry.space_group_name_H-M   'P 1'
#
loop_
_entity.id
_entity.type
_entity.pdbx_description
1 polymer ?
#
loop_
_entity_poly.entity_id
_entity_poly.type
_entity_poly.pdbx_seq_one_letter_code
_entity_poly.pdbx_strand_id
1 'polypeptide(L)' 'MNLTIDEQQLMAIFNAGTREGTIAALEKMRAELEPDEAEMRELTASALKKLRSMTDAEFETLDLVPDFSQNDK' A
#
# COMPACT_ATOMS: atom_id res chain seq x y z
N MET A 1 3.61 7.63 -11.82
CA MET A 1 2.45 6.99 -11.21
C MET A 1 2.02 7.77 -10.00
N ASN A 2 0.74 8.01 -9.89
CA ASN A 2 0.22 8.80 -8.78
C ASN A 2 -0.47 7.91 -7.77
N LEU A 3 -0.11 8.07 -6.52
CA LEU A 3 -0.77 7.37 -5.43
C LEU A 3 -1.55 8.38 -4.61
N THR A 4 -2.74 8.00 -4.18
CA THR A 4 -3.47 8.83 -3.24
C THR A 4 -2.84 8.70 -1.87
N ILE A 5 -3.18 9.64 -1.00
CA ILE A 5 -2.66 9.58 0.36
C ILE A 5 -3.10 8.30 1.05
N ASP A 6 -4.34 7.88 0.82
CA ASP A 6 -4.83 6.64 1.42
C ASP A 6 -4.05 5.44 0.91
N GLU A 7 -3.74 5.41 -0.37
CA GLU A 7 -2.95 4.31 -0.92
C GLU A 7 -1.54 4.30 -0.36
N GLN A 8 -0.93 5.47 -0.23
CA GLN A 8 0.40 5.54 0.33
C GLN A 8 0.43 5.09 1.78
N GLN A 9 -0.56 5.48 2.56
CA GLN A 9 -0.61 5.07 3.94
C GLN A 9 -0.82 3.57 4.07
N LEU A 10 -1.68 3.01 3.23
CA LEU A 10 -1.91 1.58 3.26
C LEU A 10 -0.63 0.82 2.92
N MET A 11 0.08 1.26 1.90
CA MET A 11 1.32 0.63 1.53
C MET A 11 2.37 0.76 2.63
N ALA A 12 2.40 1.91 3.30
CA ALA A 12 3.37 2.12 4.37
C ALA A 12 3.10 1.17 5.54
N ILE A 13 1.83 0.97 5.88
CA ILE A 13 1.49 0.09 6.97
C ILE A 13 1.89 -1.35 6.66
N PHE A 14 1.70 -1.76 5.42
CA PHE A 14 1.98 -3.14 5.03
C PHE A 14 3.32 -3.28 4.31
N ASN A 15 4.19 -2.28 4.40
CA ASN A 15 5.47 -2.30 3.73
C ASN A 15 6.33 -3.43 4.31
N ALA A 16 6.68 -4.38 3.47
CA ALA A 16 7.48 -5.52 3.89
C ALA A 16 8.93 -5.39 3.46
N GLY A 17 9.34 -4.21 3.01
CA GLY A 17 10.70 -3.98 2.58
C GLY A 17 10.94 -4.22 1.10
N THR A 18 10.06 -4.97 0.45
CA THR A 18 10.16 -5.20 -0.98
C THR A 18 8.79 -5.04 -1.60
N ARG A 19 8.78 -4.79 -2.90
CA ARG A 19 7.52 -4.65 -3.63
C ARG A 19 6.70 -5.94 -3.56
N GLU A 20 7.34 -7.07 -3.80
CA GLU A 20 6.63 -8.34 -3.80
C GLU A 20 6.11 -8.68 -2.41
N GLY A 21 6.90 -8.42 -1.38
CA GLY A 21 6.44 -8.66 -0.02
C GLY A 21 5.27 -7.80 0.36
N THR A 22 5.28 -6.54 -0.08
CA THR A 22 4.16 -5.64 0.18
C THR A 22 2.91 -6.10 -0.56
N ILE A 23 3.06 -6.56 -1.81
CA ILE A 23 1.94 -7.11 -2.56
C ILE A 23 1.35 -8.30 -1.81
N ALA A 24 2.20 -9.20 -1.35
CA ALA A 24 1.71 -10.39 -0.65
C ALA A 24 0.98 -10.02 0.64
N ALA A 25 1.51 -9.04 1.38
CA ALA A 25 0.89 -8.61 2.62
C ALA A 25 -0.49 -8.00 2.35
N LEU A 26 -0.61 -7.20 1.31
CA LEU A 26 -1.88 -6.59 0.97
C LEU A 26 -2.88 -7.63 0.47
N GLU A 27 -2.42 -8.59 -0.30
CA GLU A 27 -3.30 -9.64 -0.78
C GLU A 27 -3.86 -10.48 0.38
N LYS A 28 -3.00 -10.76 1.35
CA LYS A 28 -3.45 -11.51 2.50
C LYS A 28 -4.48 -10.71 3.30
N MET A 29 -4.22 -9.43 3.51
CA MET A 29 -5.15 -8.59 4.23
C MET A 29 -6.48 -8.50 3.48
N ARG A 30 -6.42 -8.33 2.17
CA ARG A 30 -7.63 -8.20 1.37
C ARG A 30 -8.48 -9.46 1.47
N ALA A 31 -7.86 -10.61 1.51
CA ALA A 31 -8.60 -11.86 1.61
C ALA A 31 -9.33 -11.99 2.93
N GLU A 32 -8.88 -11.27 3.95
CA GLU A 32 -9.52 -11.33 5.26
C GLU A 32 -10.58 -10.27 5.47
N LEU A 33 -10.77 -9.39 4.51
CA LEU A 33 -11.78 -8.34 4.68
C LEU A 33 -13.17 -8.90 4.55
N GLU A 34 -14.09 -8.33 5.32
CA GLU A 34 -15.48 -8.72 5.28
C GLU A 34 -16.15 -8.19 4.02
N PRO A 35 -17.21 -8.82 3.55
CA PRO A 35 -17.88 -8.34 2.35
C PRO A 35 -18.42 -6.92 2.46
N ASP A 36 -18.73 -6.46 3.69
CA ASP A 36 -19.26 -5.11 3.85
C ASP A 36 -18.17 -4.08 3.97
N GLU A 37 -16.90 -4.46 3.86
CA GLU A 37 -15.80 -3.51 3.87
C GLU A 37 -15.42 -3.16 2.44
N ALA A 38 -16.39 -2.73 1.66
CA ALA A 38 -16.18 -2.52 0.23
C ALA A 38 -15.17 -1.43 -0.05
N GLU A 39 -15.18 -0.35 0.72
CA GLU A 39 -14.25 0.73 0.46
C GLU A 39 -12.81 0.30 0.69
N MET A 40 -12.56 -0.46 1.75
CA MET A 40 -11.22 -0.93 2.02
C MET A 40 -10.78 -1.95 0.98
N ARG A 41 -11.72 -2.78 0.52
CA ARG A 41 -11.39 -3.74 -0.53
C ARG A 41 -11.01 -3.03 -1.82
N GLU A 42 -11.73 -1.98 -2.16
CA GLU A 42 -11.41 -1.23 -3.37
C GLU A 42 -10.09 -0.49 -3.23
N LEU A 43 -9.84 0.09 -2.08
CA LEU A 43 -8.57 0.77 -1.85
C LEU A 43 -7.41 -0.21 -1.95
N THR A 44 -7.56 -1.37 -1.35
CA THR A 44 -6.51 -2.38 -1.39
C THR A 44 -6.29 -2.87 -2.82
N ALA A 45 -7.38 -3.08 -3.56
CA ALA A 45 -7.25 -3.53 -4.95
C ALA A 45 -6.54 -2.47 -5.80
N SER A 46 -6.85 -1.20 -5.58
CA SER A 46 -6.19 -0.13 -6.30
C SER A 46 -4.71 -0.05 -5.97
N ALA A 47 -4.37 -0.18 -4.69
CA ALA A 47 -2.97 -0.17 -4.28
C ALA A 47 -2.23 -1.36 -4.88
N LEU A 48 -2.85 -2.52 -4.88
CA LEU A 48 -2.23 -3.71 -5.47
C LEU A 48 -1.99 -3.53 -6.96
N LYS A 49 -2.96 -2.95 -7.66
CA LYS A 49 -2.82 -2.74 -9.09
C LYS A 49 -1.62 -1.84 -9.36
N LYS A 50 -1.45 -0.79 -8.58
CA LYS A 50 -0.35 0.13 -8.78
C LYS A 50 0.97 -0.50 -8.41
N LEU A 51 1.00 -1.29 -7.35
CA LEU A 51 2.21 -1.99 -6.98
C LEU A 51 2.64 -2.97 -8.07
N ARG A 52 1.69 -3.65 -8.68
CA ARG A 52 2.04 -4.61 -9.73
C ARG A 52 2.51 -3.94 -11.00
N SER A 53 2.08 -2.70 -11.25
CA SER A 53 2.46 -2.01 -12.45
C SER A 53 3.76 -1.23 -12.32
N MET A 54 4.29 -1.06 -11.12
CA MET A 54 5.55 -0.36 -10.95
C MET A 54 6.70 -1.35 -10.90
N THR A 55 7.91 -0.86 -11.12
CA THR A 55 9.08 -1.70 -11.03
C THR A 55 9.59 -1.70 -9.58
N ASP A 56 10.49 -2.62 -9.28
CA ASP A 56 11.11 -2.65 -7.97
C ASP A 56 11.87 -1.35 -7.70
N ALA A 57 12.52 -0.79 -8.71
CA ALA A 57 13.22 0.46 -8.55
C ALA A 57 12.25 1.59 -8.20
N GLU A 58 11.10 1.61 -8.86
CA GLU A 58 10.11 2.62 -8.55
C GLU A 58 9.59 2.45 -7.13
N PHE A 59 9.39 1.23 -6.70
CA PHE A 59 8.93 1.00 -5.34
C PHE A 59 9.95 1.53 -4.33
N GLU A 60 11.23 1.30 -4.61
CA GLU A 60 12.27 1.74 -3.68
C GLU A 60 12.36 3.25 -3.59
N THR A 61 11.90 3.98 -4.59
CA THR A 61 11.92 5.42 -4.53
C THR A 61 10.69 6.00 -3.84
N LEU A 62 9.70 5.16 -3.51
CA LEU A 62 8.53 5.65 -2.82
C LEU A 62 8.87 5.87 -1.35
N ASP A 63 8.35 6.98 -0.82
CA ASP A 63 8.59 7.30 0.57
C ASP A 63 7.46 6.72 1.40
N LEU A 64 7.54 5.43 1.66
CA LEU A 64 6.48 4.72 2.36
C LEU A 64 6.74 4.65 3.86
N VAL A 65 6.90 5.79 4.47
CA VAL A 65 7.12 5.86 5.90
C VAL A 65 5.84 6.35 6.53
N PRO A 66 5.35 5.69 7.56
CA PRO A 66 4.16 6.19 8.25
C PRO A 66 4.40 7.62 8.71
N ASP A 67 3.37 8.43 8.51
CA ASP A 67 3.56 9.82 8.62
C ASP A 67 3.17 10.40 9.90
N PHE A 68 3.07 9.62 10.94
CA PHE A 68 2.56 10.16 12.14
C PHE A 68 3.59 10.84 12.96
N SER A 69 4.83 10.83 12.58
CA SER A 69 5.78 11.49 13.42
C SER A 69 6.38 12.66 12.77
N GLN A 70 6.00 13.00 11.57
CA GLN A 70 6.74 13.95 10.99
C GLN A 70 6.40 15.31 11.22
N ASN A 71 5.52 15.53 11.76
CA ASN A 71 5.28 16.79 11.95
C ASN A 71 5.88 17.39 12.97
N ASP A 72 6.66 17.03 13.39
CA ASP A 72 7.25 17.66 14.31
C ASP A 72 8.14 18.51 13.99
N LYS A 73 8.26 18.88 13.46
CA LYS A 73 8.98 19.60 13.17
C LYS A 73 9.09 20.38 13.34
#